data_11eb560e783e65029a1aa9bfc648a9a5
#
_entry.id   11eb560e783e65029a1aa9bfc648a9a5
#
_cell.length_a   1.000
_cell.length_b   1.000
_cell.length_c   1.000
_cell.angle_alpha   90.00
_cell.angle_beta   90.00
_cell.angle_gamma   90.00
#
_symmetry.space_group_name_H-M   'P 1'
#
loop_
_entity.id
_entity.type
_entity.pdbx_description
1 polymer ?
#
loop_
_entity_poly.entity_id
_entity_poly.type
_entity_poly.pdbx_seq_one_letter_code
_entity_poly.pdbx_strand_id
1 'polypeptide(L)' 'MSKEFDVIIERDSEGYFVGSVPTLPGCHTQAKSPGELMERIREAIELCLEFTEDQAEALEFIGVQRVSVKV' A
#
# COMPACT_ATOMS: atom_id res chain seq x y z
N MET A 1 -18.59 -8.07 -7.27
CA MET A 1 -18.32 -6.74 -6.69
C MET A 1 -16.84 -6.57 -6.46
N SER A 2 -16.32 -5.41 -6.76
CA SER A 2 -14.92 -5.11 -6.51
C SER A 2 -14.79 -4.04 -5.45
N LYS A 3 -13.71 -4.10 -4.70
CA LYS A 3 -13.34 -3.04 -3.77
C LYS A 3 -12.14 -2.31 -4.33
N GLU A 4 -12.07 -1.03 -4.03
CA GLU A 4 -10.97 -0.20 -4.47
C GLU A 4 -10.09 0.14 -3.28
N PHE A 5 -8.79 0.12 -3.52
CA PHE A 5 -7.81 0.44 -2.49
C PHE A 5 -6.86 1.50 -3.01
N ASP A 6 -6.54 2.44 -2.16
CA ASP A 6 -5.52 3.43 -2.49
C ASP A 6 -4.15 2.87 -2.15
N VAL A 7 -3.21 3.06 -3.06
CA VAL A 7 -1.85 2.58 -2.89
C VAL A 7 -0.93 3.78 -2.90
N ILE A 8 -0.11 3.89 -1.87
CA ILE A 8 0.92 4.93 -1.80
C ILE A 8 2.18 4.36 -2.42
N ILE A 9 2.72 5.07 -3.40
CA ILE A 9 3.88 4.62 -4.14
C ILE A 9 5.07 5.50 -3.81
N GLU A 10 6.16 4.88 -3.39
CA GLU A 10 7.38 5.57 -3.04
C GLU A 10 8.54 4.90 -3.76
N ARG A 11 9.68 5.56 -3.80
CA ARG A 11 10.89 4.96 -4.34
C ARG A 11 11.96 4.96 -3.24
N ASP A 12 12.59 3.82 -3.03
CA ASP A 12 13.61 3.73 -2.01
C ASP A 12 14.97 4.17 -2.56
N SER A 13 15.99 4.18 -1.70
CA SER A 13 17.32 4.66 -2.08
C SER A 13 18.00 3.78 -3.11
N GLU A 14 17.55 2.56 -3.29
CA GLU A 14 18.13 1.63 -4.27
C GLU A 14 17.38 1.64 -5.59
N GLY A 15 16.34 2.48 -5.70
CA GLY A 15 15.59 2.62 -6.93
C GLY A 15 14.39 1.68 -7.07
N TYR A 16 14.06 0.93 -6.02
CA TYR A 16 12.86 0.11 -6.04
C TYR A 16 11.63 0.96 -5.77
N PHE A 17 10.56 0.61 -6.46
CA PHE A 17 9.25 1.22 -6.18
C PHE A 17 8.59 0.43 -5.07
N VAL A 18 8.14 1.13 -4.06
CA VAL A 18 7.51 0.53 -2.88
C VAL A 18 6.06 0.97 -2.84
N GLY A 19 5.16 0.02 -2.75
CA GLY A 19 3.74 0.30 -2.64
C GLY A 19 3.22 -0.15 -1.29
N SER A 20 2.35 0.66 -0.70
CA SER A 20 1.72 0.30 0.55
C SER A 20 0.25 0.69 0.51
N VAL A 21 -0.56 -0.05 1.24
CA VAL A 21 -2.00 0.15 1.29
C VAL A 21 -2.37 0.65 2.67
N PRO A 22 -2.70 1.95 2.81
CA PRO A 22 -2.92 2.53 4.14
C PRO A 22 -4.05 1.86 4.93
N THR A 23 -5.08 1.39 4.25
CA THR A 23 -6.22 0.79 4.93
C THR A 23 -6.01 -0.67 5.31
N LEU A 24 -4.91 -1.27 4.86
CA LEU A 24 -4.58 -2.65 5.21
C LEU A 24 -3.21 -2.66 5.87
N PRO A 25 -3.15 -2.55 7.20
CA PRO A 25 -1.87 -2.47 7.90
C PRO A 25 -0.97 -3.66 7.57
N GLY A 26 0.29 -3.36 7.27
CA GLY A 26 1.26 -4.37 6.91
C GLY A 26 1.21 -4.81 5.45
N CYS A 27 0.28 -4.29 4.68
CA CYS A 27 0.16 -4.67 3.26
C CYS A 27 1.05 -3.77 2.42
N HIS A 28 2.21 -4.29 2.03
CA HIS A 28 3.14 -3.54 1.20
C HIS A 28 3.96 -4.51 0.37
N THR A 29 4.55 -3.99 -0.70
CA THR A 29 5.44 -4.77 -1.54
C THR A 29 6.36 -3.83 -2.29
N GLN A 30 7.30 -4.39 -3.05
CA GLN A 30 8.21 -3.57 -3.85
C GLN A 30 8.48 -4.26 -5.17
N ALA A 31 8.90 -3.47 -6.15
CA ALA A 31 9.22 -3.97 -7.48
C ALA A 31 10.16 -2.99 -8.17
N LYS A 32 10.72 -3.42 -9.30
CA LYS A 32 11.68 -2.61 -10.04
C LYS A 32 11.03 -1.63 -10.99
N SER A 33 9.75 -1.80 -11.28
CA SER A 33 9.03 -0.90 -12.17
C SER A 33 7.63 -0.65 -11.65
N PRO A 34 7.02 0.48 -12.02
CA PRO A 34 5.64 0.76 -11.58
C PRO A 34 4.64 -0.28 -12.05
N GLY A 35 4.79 -0.78 -13.27
CA GLY A 35 3.87 -1.80 -13.79
C GLY A 35 3.94 -3.08 -13.01
N GLU A 36 5.16 -3.53 -12.72
CA GLU A 36 5.36 -4.73 -11.92
C GLU A 36 4.83 -4.52 -10.51
N LEU A 37 5.01 -3.31 -9.97
CA LEU A 37 4.50 -3.00 -8.64
C LEU A 37 2.99 -3.17 -8.57
N MET A 38 2.27 -2.72 -9.60
CA MET A 38 0.82 -2.83 -9.62
C MET A 38 0.36 -4.28 -9.60
N GLU A 39 1.05 -5.14 -10.32
CA GLU A 39 0.73 -6.57 -10.30
C GLU A 39 0.99 -7.16 -8.92
N ARG A 40 2.12 -6.83 -8.33
CA ARG A 40 2.49 -7.37 -7.03
C ARG A 40 1.60 -6.86 -5.91
N ILE A 41 1.22 -5.59 -5.97
CA ILE A 41 0.38 -5.03 -4.90
C ILE A 41 -1.03 -5.64 -4.97
N ARG A 42 -1.52 -5.95 -6.17
CA ARG A 42 -2.80 -6.62 -6.30
C ARG A 42 -2.76 -7.98 -5.59
N GLU A 43 -1.72 -8.75 -5.83
CA GLU A 43 -1.55 -10.04 -5.16
C GLU A 43 -1.42 -9.89 -3.66
N ALA A 44 -0.67 -8.87 -3.23
CA ALA A 44 -0.49 -8.61 -1.81
C ALA A 44 -1.82 -8.26 -1.14
N ILE A 45 -2.63 -7.46 -1.80
CA ILE A 45 -3.94 -7.10 -1.27
C ILE A 45 -4.82 -8.33 -1.13
N GLU A 46 -4.81 -9.19 -2.15
CA GLU A 46 -5.61 -10.41 -2.10
C GLU A 46 -5.22 -11.28 -0.93
N LEU A 47 -3.91 -11.42 -0.69
CA LEU A 47 -3.43 -12.18 0.45
C LEU A 47 -3.78 -11.52 1.77
N CYS A 48 -3.61 -10.21 1.86
CA CYS A 48 -3.93 -9.49 3.09
C CYS A 48 -5.41 -9.64 3.44
N LEU A 49 -6.28 -9.61 2.46
CA LEU A 49 -7.71 -9.76 2.70
C LEU A 49 -8.05 -11.15 3.23
N GLU A 50 -7.33 -12.18 2.80
CA GLU A 50 -7.57 -13.52 3.30
C GLU A 50 -7.24 -13.66 4.77
N PHE A 51 -6.23 -12.93 5.25
CA PHE A 51 -5.74 -13.11 6.60
C PHE A 51 -6.26 -12.08 7.59
N THR A 52 -6.89 -11.00 7.12
CA THR A 52 -7.28 -9.90 8.00
C THR A 52 -8.78 -9.64 8.04
N GLU A 53 -9.58 -10.45 7.39
CA GLU A 53 -11.00 -10.15 7.26
C GLU A 53 -11.72 -10.07 8.61
N ASP A 54 -11.23 -10.76 9.62
CA ASP A 54 -11.85 -10.78 10.94
C ASP A 54 -11.20 -9.80 11.92
N GLN A 55 -10.11 -9.15 11.52
CA GLN A 55 -9.36 -8.30 12.43
C GLN A 55 -9.36 -6.85 12.02
N ALA A 56 -10.09 -6.55 10.99
CA ALA A 56 -9.98 -5.25 10.37
C ALA A 56 -10.50 -4.17 11.30
N GLU A 57 -9.60 -3.48 11.95
CA GLU A 57 -9.88 -2.12 12.29
C GLU A 57 -10.07 -1.45 10.94
N ALA A 58 -11.27 -1.05 10.66
CA ALA A 58 -11.57 -0.41 9.39
C ALA A 58 -10.94 0.97 9.38
N LEU A 59 -9.74 1.06 8.82
CA LEU A 59 -9.10 2.35 8.61
C LEU A 59 -9.67 2.97 7.35
N GLU A 60 -10.00 4.22 7.44
CA GLU A 60 -10.49 4.95 6.29
C GLU A 60 -9.38 5.85 5.78
N PHE A 61 -9.03 5.70 4.50
CA PHE A 61 -8.02 6.55 3.90
C PHE A 61 -8.61 7.93 3.63
N ILE A 62 -8.03 8.96 4.25
CA ILE A 62 -8.51 10.33 4.07
C ILE A 62 -7.64 11.08 3.06
N GLY A 63 -6.33 10.93 3.17
CA GLY A 63 -5.47 11.65 2.25
C GLY A 63 -4.04 11.68 2.72
N VAL A 64 -3.25 12.47 2.02
CA VAL A 64 -1.83 12.63 2.32
C VAL A 64 -1.57 14.11 2.61
N GLN A 65 -0.89 14.38 3.69
CA GLN A 65 -0.58 15.75 4.08
C GLN A 65 0.92 15.88 4.29
N ARG A 66 1.51 16.89 3.69
CA ARG A 66 2.94 17.17 3.86
C ARG A 66 3.11 18.08 5.05
N VAL A 67 4.08 17.76 5.90
CA VAL A 67 4.39 18.54 7.09
C VAL A 67 5.86 18.92 7.03
N SER A 68 6.16 20.18 7.27
CA SER A 68 7.54 20.66 7.34
C SER A 68 8.00 20.64 8.78
N VAL A 69 9.15 20.05 8.99
CA VAL A 69 9.73 19.97 10.33
C VAL A 69 11.17 20.48 10.22
N LYS A 70 11.55 21.32 11.15
CA LYS A 70 12.90 21.85 11.19
C LYS A 70 13.81 20.83 11.85
N VAL A 71 14.84 20.41 11.13
CA VAL A 71 15.79 19.43 11.64
C VAL A 71 17.18 20.01 11.77
#